data_69c959b64033d5a31fafd02ade41260d
#
_entry.id   69c959b64033d5a31fafd02ade41260d
#
_cell.length_a   1.000
_cell.length_b   1.000
_cell.length_c   1.000
_cell.angle_alpha   90.00
_cell.angle_beta   90.00
_cell.angle_gamma   90.00
#
_symmetry.space_group_name_H-M   'P 1'
#
loop_
_entity.id
_entity.type
_entity.pdbx_description
1 polymer ?
#
loop_
_entity_poly.entity_id
_entity_poly.type
_entity_poly.pdbx_seq_one_letter_code
_entity_poly.pdbx_strand_id
1 'polypeptide(L)'
;MIKHFNLLLFYVFLAFSCTQASAASDLEKEKRWSAQIADGLVVGESVQLEAGGTAFTGIFTEAADGPTGRAVILAHGMGAHPDWAEIINPLRSDLPDHGWSTLSIQMPILANDAALKDYAPLFDEVAPRIEAAVRYLREQGNQTIVLIGHSLGASMAASYLSGNGQQEIQGFVAIGLSVTAVNDKMNSALALEKIEIPVLDLYGSRDLAGVLSSVKARRTAARKAGNSNYQQLEIEGADHFFVGMEDSLNRRVYGWLKTHFVKKPR
;
A
#
# COMPACT_ATOMS: atom_id res chain seq x y z
N MET A 1 -19.13 -72.12 -28.38
CA MET A 1 -18.16 -71.62 -27.39
C MET A 1 -17.92 -70.13 -27.62
N ILE A 2 -18.60 -69.25 -26.92
CA ILE A 2 -18.48 -67.80 -27.05
C ILE A 2 -17.74 -67.29 -25.82
N LYS A 3 -16.52 -66.77 -25.99
CA LYS A 3 -15.71 -66.23 -24.93
C LYS A 3 -16.14 -64.76 -24.70
N HIS A 4 -16.69 -64.46 -23.51
CA HIS A 4 -16.95 -63.11 -23.06
C HIS A 4 -15.64 -62.46 -22.60
N PHE A 5 -15.26 -61.33 -23.25
CA PHE A 5 -14.13 -60.49 -22.90
C PHE A 5 -14.65 -59.36 -22.02
N ASN A 6 -14.40 -59.45 -20.72
CA ASN A 6 -14.74 -58.36 -19.77
C ASN A 6 -13.67 -57.28 -19.86
N LEU A 7 -14.06 -56.11 -20.41
CA LEU A 7 -13.24 -54.91 -20.43
C LEU A 7 -13.46 -54.12 -19.12
N LEU A 8 -12.50 -54.20 -18.20
CA LEU A 8 -12.47 -53.39 -16.99
C LEU A 8 -12.00 -51.98 -17.34
N LEU A 9 -12.91 -50.98 -17.29
CA LEU A 9 -12.57 -49.58 -17.42
C LEU A 9 -12.04 -49.07 -16.06
N PHE A 10 -10.74 -48.79 -15.99
CA PHE A 10 -10.12 -48.07 -14.87
C PHE A 10 -10.36 -46.57 -15.01
N TYR A 11 -11.26 -46.00 -14.21
CA TYR A 11 -11.38 -44.56 -14.06
C TYR A 11 -10.26 -44.05 -13.13
N VAL A 12 -9.25 -43.41 -13.71
CA VAL A 12 -8.24 -42.65 -12.93
C VAL A 12 -8.85 -41.31 -12.56
N PHE A 13 -9.26 -41.16 -11.29
CA PHE A 13 -9.63 -39.88 -10.74
C PHE A 13 -8.34 -39.09 -10.49
N LEU A 14 -8.03 -38.10 -11.36
CA LEU A 14 -7.03 -37.11 -11.10
C LEU A 14 -7.60 -36.12 -10.06
N ALA A 15 -7.24 -36.33 -8.79
CA ALA A 15 -7.50 -35.35 -7.75
C ALA A 15 -6.60 -34.12 -8.01
N PHE A 16 -7.17 -33.04 -8.53
CA PHE A 16 -6.52 -31.74 -8.59
C PHE A 16 -6.43 -31.24 -7.13
N SER A 17 -5.29 -31.48 -6.50
CA SER A 17 -4.95 -30.83 -5.23
C SER A 17 -4.71 -29.35 -5.54
N CYS A 18 -5.73 -28.53 -5.31
CA CYS A 18 -5.57 -27.08 -5.26
C CYS A 18 -4.71 -26.79 -4.01
N THR A 19 -3.39 -26.65 -4.18
CA THR A 19 -2.53 -26.12 -3.14
C THR A 19 -2.93 -24.66 -2.95
N GLN A 20 -3.76 -24.39 -1.93
CA GLN A 20 -3.91 -23.02 -1.46
C GLN A 20 -2.53 -22.54 -1.02
N ALA A 21 -2.01 -21.52 -1.70
CA ALA A 21 -0.84 -20.81 -1.24
C ALA A 21 -1.21 -20.25 0.15
N SER A 22 -0.64 -20.81 1.21
CA SER A 22 -0.79 -20.28 2.57
C SER A 22 -0.17 -18.87 2.56
N ALA A 23 -0.93 -17.87 3.01
CA ALA A 23 -0.39 -16.54 3.24
C ALA A 23 0.86 -16.66 4.13
N ALA A 24 1.92 -15.91 3.78
CA ALA A 24 3.13 -15.87 4.60
C ALA A 24 2.99 -14.90 5.77
N SER A 25 1.99 -13.99 5.73
CA SER A 25 1.70 -13.02 6.78
C SER A 25 1.14 -13.66 8.05
N ASP A 26 1.36 -13.01 9.21
CA ASP A 26 0.80 -13.40 10.52
C ASP A 26 -0.68 -13.00 10.59
N LEU A 27 -1.55 -13.84 10.03
CA LEU A 27 -3.00 -13.62 9.98
C LEU A 27 -3.65 -13.54 11.38
N GLU A 28 -3.11 -14.24 12.38
CA GLU A 28 -3.62 -14.17 13.74
C GLU A 28 -3.33 -12.80 14.39
N LYS A 29 -2.17 -12.21 14.09
CA LYS A 29 -1.84 -10.85 14.50
C LYS A 29 -2.72 -9.83 13.78
N GLU A 30 -2.91 -9.97 12.48
CA GLU A 30 -3.82 -9.11 11.71
C GLU A 30 -5.25 -9.15 12.27
N LYS A 31 -5.75 -10.34 12.60
CA LYS A 31 -7.07 -10.54 13.21
C LYS A 31 -7.21 -9.88 14.59
N ARG A 32 -6.18 -9.99 15.44
CA ARG A 32 -6.19 -9.29 16.75
C ARG A 32 -6.27 -7.78 16.58
N TRP A 33 -5.51 -7.22 15.63
CA TRP A 33 -5.58 -5.79 15.35
C TRP A 33 -6.89 -5.37 14.72
N SER A 34 -7.45 -6.17 13.83
CA SER A 34 -8.79 -5.92 13.29
C SER A 34 -9.84 -5.77 14.41
N ALA A 35 -9.82 -6.66 15.40
CA ALA A 35 -10.72 -6.57 16.56
C ALA A 35 -10.49 -5.29 17.38
N GLN A 36 -9.23 -4.95 17.68
CA GLN A 36 -8.90 -3.74 18.43
C GLN A 36 -9.32 -2.45 17.68
N ILE A 37 -9.13 -2.42 16.35
CA ILE A 37 -9.56 -1.32 15.51
C ILE A 37 -11.09 -1.18 15.57
N ALA A 38 -11.84 -2.28 15.41
CA ALA A 38 -13.31 -2.25 15.43
C ALA A 38 -13.85 -1.70 16.76
N ASP A 39 -13.21 -2.02 17.89
CA ASP A 39 -13.61 -1.55 19.22
C ASP A 39 -13.25 -0.09 19.50
N GLY A 40 -12.18 0.43 18.90
CA GLY A 40 -11.62 1.76 19.19
C GLY A 40 -11.78 2.80 18.09
N LEU A 41 -12.36 2.46 16.94
CA LEU A 41 -12.41 3.34 15.78
C LEU A 41 -13.33 4.57 16.04
N VAL A 42 -12.76 5.78 15.89
CA VAL A 42 -13.47 7.05 16.11
C VAL A 42 -13.89 7.68 14.78
N VAL A 43 -13.06 7.57 13.74
CA VAL A 43 -13.28 8.17 12.41
C VAL A 43 -13.28 7.08 11.35
N GLY A 44 -14.27 7.13 10.46
CA GLY A 44 -14.44 6.14 9.38
C GLY A 44 -15.14 4.85 9.84
N GLU A 45 -15.17 3.88 8.97
CA GLU A 45 -15.78 2.56 9.20
C GLU A 45 -14.80 1.42 8.88
N SER A 46 -14.84 0.38 9.69
CA SER A 46 -14.06 -0.83 9.42
C SER A 46 -14.75 -1.64 8.32
N VAL A 47 -14.01 -1.96 7.26
CA VAL A 47 -14.48 -2.75 6.13
C VAL A 47 -13.66 -4.02 5.98
N GLN A 48 -14.30 -5.10 5.51
CA GLN A 48 -13.61 -6.34 5.18
C GLN A 48 -13.34 -6.38 3.66
N LEU A 49 -12.09 -6.55 3.31
CA LEU A 49 -11.61 -6.73 1.95
C LEU A 49 -11.14 -8.18 1.77
N GLU A 50 -11.08 -8.64 0.52
CA GLU A 50 -10.64 -10.01 0.21
C GLU A 50 -9.56 -9.99 -0.88
N ALA A 51 -8.47 -10.68 -0.61
CA ALA A 51 -7.33 -10.86 -1.51
C ALA A 51 -6.94 -12.35 -1.58
N GLY A 52 -7.16 -13.00 -2.74
CA GLY A 52 -6.75 -14.37 -2.96
C GLY A 52 -7.35 -15.39 -1.98
N GLY A 53 -8.59 -15.16 -1.51
CA GLY A 53 -9.27 -16.02 -0.52
C GLY A 53 -8.90 -15.69 0.94
N THR A 54 -8.10 -14.64 1.18
CA THR A 54 -7.76 -14.16 2.52
C THR A 54 -8.47 -12.84 2.81
N ALA A 55 -9.31 -12.81 3.85
CA ALA A 55 -9.95 -11.59 4.32
C ALA A 55 -8.96 -10.74 5.13
N PHE A 56 -9.01 -9.42 4.93
CA PHE A 56 -8.20 -8.48 5.68
C PHE A 56 -8.95 -7.15 5.91
N THR A 57 -8.55 -6.40 6.92
CA THR A 57 -9.23 -5.18 7.34
C THR A 57 -8.77 -3.97 6.54
N GLY A 58 -9.75 -3.13 6.14
CA GLY A 58 -9.54 -1.74 5.76
C GLY A 58 -10.31 -0.80 6.69
N ILE A 59 -9.95 0.48 6.69
CA ILE A 59 -10.73 1.56 7.29
C ILE A 59 -11.07 2.55 6.19
N PHE A 60 -12.35 2.68 5.89
CA PHE A 60 -12.85 3.63 4.90
C PHE A 60 -13.37 4.88 5.59
N THR A 61 -13.05 6.05 5.05
CA THR A 61 -13.63 7.33 5.43
C THR A 61 -13.99 8.09 4.17
N GLU A 62 -15.26 8.39 3.99
CA GLU A 62 -15.74 9.20 2.86
C GLU A 62 -15.29 10.66 3.00
N ALA A 63 -15.11 11.35 1.89
CA ALA A 63 -14.86 12.80 1.88
C ALA A 63 -16.01 13.55 2.57
N ALA A 64 -15.68 14.51 3.45
CA ALA A 64 -16.65 15.17 4.34
C ALA A 64 -17.81 15.87 3.60
N ASP A 65 -17.55 16.45 2.43
CA ASP A 65 -18.56 17.10 1.59
C ASP A 65 -19.24 16.13 0.59
N GLY A 66 -19.11 14.82 0.82
CA GLY A 66 -19.63 13.76 -0.03
C GLY A 66 -18.70 13.35 -1.18
N PRO A 67 -19.14 12.43 -2.05
CA PRO A 67 -18.28 11.80 -3.04
C PRO A 67 -17.69 12.79 -4.04
N THR A 68 -16.38 12.92 -4.08
CA THR A 68 -15.67 13.79 -5.04
C THR A 68 -15.07 13.03 -6.22
N GLY A 69 -15.19 11.70 -6.22
CA GLY A 69 -14.55 10.81 -7.19
C GLY A 69 -13.03 10.66 -6.98
N ARG A 70 -12.50 11.15 -5.85
CA ARG A 70 -11.08 11.08 -5.49
C ARG A 70 -10.88 10.33 -4.19
N ALA A 71 -9.92 9.41 -4.17
CA ALA A 71 -9.57 8.67 -2.99
C ALA A 71 -8.07 8.43 -2.87
N VAL A 72 -7.62 8.14 -1.64
CA VAL A 72 -6.29 7.64 -1.36
C VAL A 72 -6.36 6.26 -0.71
N ILE A 73 -5.44 5.38 -1.09
CA ILE A 73 -5.15 4.13 -0.37
C ILE A 73 -3.93 4.41 0.51
N LEU A 74 -4.01 4.05 1.80
CA LEU A 74 -2.89 4.19 2.74
C LEU A 74 -2.34 2.82 3.11
N ALA A 75 -1.03 2.62 2.89
CA ALA A 75 -0.27 1.42 3.19
C ALA A 75 0.71 1.70 4.34
N HIS A 76 0.46 1.08 5.49
CA HIS A 76 1.27 1.27 6.71
C HIS A 76 2.65 0.60 6.64
N GLY A 77 3.55 0.98 7.53
CA GLY A 77 4.91 0.45 7.65
C GLY A 77 5.00 -0.94 8.28
N MET A 78 6.25 -1.41 8.45
CA MET A 78 6.58 -2.71 9.02
C MET A 78 5.98 -2.86 10.42
N GLY A 79 5.26 -3.96 10.64
CA GLY A 79 4.70 -4.29 11.93
C GLY A 79 3.53 -3.39 12.39
N ALA A 80 3.09 -2.39 11.61
CA ALA A 80 1.98 -1.48 11.92
C ALA A 80 0.60 -2.00 11.45
N HIS A 81 -0.45 -1.21 11.55
CA HIS A 81 -1.83 -1.57 11.21
C HIS A 81 -2.58 -0.37 10.57
N PRO A 82 -3.80 -0.56 9.99
CA PRO A 82 -4.54 0.49 9.28
C PRO A 82 -4.90 1.74 10.08
N ASP A 83 -4.84 1.68 11.39
CA ASP A 83 -5.08 2.82 12.29
C ASP A 83 -3.83 3.22 13.07
N TRP A 84 -2.64 3.04 12.50
CA TRP A 84 -1.39 3.36 13.17
C TRP A 84 -1.33 4.86 13.51
N ALA A 85 -1.04 5.17 14.78
CA ALA A 85 -1.17 6.51 15.34
C ALA A 85 -0.33 7.57 14.61
N GLU A 86 0.87 7.21 14.21
CA GLU A 86 1.74 8.08 13.42
C GLU A 86 1.44 7.90 11.93
N ILE A 87 1.48 8.97 11.15
CA ILE A 87 1.35 8.99 9.68
C ILE A 87 -0.02 8.51 9.18
N ILE A 88 -0.41 7.25 9.50
CA ILE A 88 -1.60 6.63 8.89
C ILE A 88 -2.89 7.25 9.43
N ASN A 89 -3.07 7.26 10.75
CA ASN A 89 -4.27 7.84 11.37
C ASN A 89 -4.40 9.34 11.07
N PRO A 90 -3.34 10.19 11.21
CA PRO A 90 -3.43 11.60 10.83
C PRO A 90 -3.85 11.81 9.37
N LEU A 91 -3.25 11.10 8.42
CA LEU A 91 -3.57 11.25 6.99
C LEU A 91 -4.98 10.75 6.66
N ARG A 92 -5.39 9.57 7.19
CA ARG A 92 -6.71 9.01 6.89
C ARG A 92 -7.85 9.84 7.48
N SER A 93 -7.58 10.58 8.57
CA SER A 93 -8.58 11.38 9.26
C SER A 93 -8.65 12.83 8.75
N ASP A 94 -7.55 13.40 8.25
CA ASP A 94 -7.47 14.78 7.77
C ASP A 94 -7.86 14.91 6.29
N LEU A 95 -7.45 14.02 5.43
CA LEU A 95 -7.70 14.11 3.99
C LEU A 95 -9.18 14.14 3.59
N PRO A 96 -10.12 13.51 4.33
CA PRO A 96 -11.55 13.64 4.07
C PRO A 96 -12.07 15.07 4.11
N ASP A 97 -11.59 15.91 5.02
CA ASP A 97 -11.95 17.33 5.12
C ASP A 97 -11.44 18.16 3.92
N HIS A 98 -10.57 17.57 3.14
CA HIS A 98 -10.01 18.16 1.92
C HIS A 98 -10.57 17.53 0.63
N GLY A 99 -11.67 16.78 0.71
CA GLY A 99 -12.37 16.20 -0.42
C GLY A 99 -11.70 14.95 -1.00
N TRP A 100 -10.97 14.19 -0.18
CA TRP A 100 -10.39 12.89 -0.55
C TRP A 100 -10.95 11.79 0.33
N SER A 101 -11.69 10.85 -0.21
CA SER A 101 -12.01 9.64 0.55
C SER A 101 -10.73 8.87 0.85
N THR A 102 -10.66 8.21 2.01
CA THR A 102 -9.48 7.45 2.42
C THR A 102 -9.83 5.98 2.64
N LEU A 103 -8.95 5.09 2.23
CA LEU A 103 -8.99 3.66 2.54
C LEU A 103 -7.63 3.22 3.05
N SER A 104 -7.49 3.15 4.37
CA SER A 104 -6.31 2.60 5.00
C SER A 104 -6.43 1.08 5.08
N ILE A 105 -5.45 0.33 4.59
CA ILE A 105 -5.54 -1.12 4.46
C ILE A 105 -4.50 -1.87 5.30
N GLN A 106 -4.87 -3.05 5.79
CA GLN A 106 -3.93 -3.96 6.42
C GLN A 106 -2.96 -4.51 5.38
N MET A 107 -1.71 -4.05 5.44
CA MET A 107 -0.62 -4.65 4.69
C MET A 107 -0.16 -5.94 5.36
N PRO A 108 0.44 -6.89 4.61
CA PRO A 108 0.92 -8.14 5.20
C PRO A 108 2.01 -7.86 6.24
N ILE A 109 1.91 -8.52 7.39
CA ILE A 109 2.81 -8.32 8.55
C ILE A 109 3.34 -9.64 9.09
N LEU A 110 4.42 -9.55 9.86
CA LEU A 110 5.01 -10.64 10.62
C LEU A 110 5.00 -10.36 12.14
N ALA A 111 5.50 -11.29 12.91
CA ALA A 111 5.76 -11.13 14.35
C ALA A 111 6.66 -9.91 14.62
N ASN A 112 6.62 -9.38 15.86
CA ASN A 112 7.31 -8.12 16.21
C ASN A 112 8.83 -8.22 16.14
N ASP A 113 9.39 -9.42 16.26
CA ASP A 113 10.83 -9.71 16.24
C ASP A 113 11.35 -10.09 14.84
N ALA A 114 10.47 -10.11 13.83
CA ALA A 114 10.87 -10.41 12.46
C ALA A 114 11.79 -9.32 11.90
N ALA A 115 12.86 -9.73 11.25
CA ALA A 115 13.78 -8.82 10.58
C ALA A 115 13.24 -8.38 9.20
N LEU A 116 13.71 -7.24 8.69
CA LEU A 116 13.28 -6.73 7.38
C LEU A 116 13.40 -7.77 6.25
N LYS A 117 14.45 -8.58 6.24
CA LYS A 117 14.66 -9.63 5.22
C LYS A 117 13.57 -10.69 5.21
N ASP A 118 12.93 -10.94 6.36
CA ASP A 118 11.90 -11.96 6.52
C ASP A 118 10.58 -11.53 5.84
N TYR A 119 10.41 -10.22 5.58
CA TYR A 119 9.28 -9.67 4.84
C TYR A 119 9.34 -9.89 3.32
N ALA A 120 10.45 -10.43 2.79
CA ALA A 120 10.60 -10.64 1.36
C ALA A 120 9.48 -11.48 0.71
N PRO A 121 9.01 -12.60 1.30
CA PRO A 121 7.91 -13.38 0.74
C PRO A 121 6.57 -12.63 0.73
N LEU A 122 6.35 -11.68 1.67
CA LEU A 122 5.10 -10.94 1.79
C LEU A 122 4.86 -9.97 0.62
N PHE A 123 5.87 -9.67 -0.17
CA PHE A 123 5.71 -8.84 -1.37
C PHE A 123 4.80 -9.49 -2.42
N ASP A 124 4.62 -10.81 -2.38
CA ASP A 124 3.67 -11.52 -3.25
C ASP A 124 2.21 -11.33 -2.84
N GLU A 125 1.96 -10.96 -1.57
CA GLU A 125 0.62 -10.66 -1.05
C GLU A 125 0.19 -9.20 -1.27
N VAL A 126 1.13 -8.33 -1.66
CA VAL A 126 0.88 -6.88 -1.78
C VAL A 126 -0.10 -6.55 -2.90
N ALA A 127 0.16 -7.07 -4.11
CA ALA A 127 -0.66 -6.76 -5.28
C ALA A 127 -2.14 -7.16 -5.06
N PRO A 128 -2.48 -8.38 -4.61
CA PRO A 128 -3.88 -8.75 -4.35
C PRO A 128 -4.58 -7.84 -3.34
N ARG A 129 -3.87 -7.36 -2.29
CA ARG A 129 -4.46 -6.47 -1.27
C ARG A 129 -4.72 -5.07 -1.83
N ILE A 130 -3.76 -4.48 -2.56
CA ILE A 130 -3.96 -3.16 -3.18
C ILE A 130 -5.06 -3.22 -4.26
N GLU A 131 -5.09 -4.26 -5.07
CA GLU A 131 -6.14 -4.47 -6.08
C GLU A 131 -7.54 -4.61 -5.45
N ALA A 132 -7.65 -5.28 -4.31
CA ALA A 132 -8.90 -5.35 -3.56
C ALA A 132 -9.34 -3.96 -3.06
N ALA A 133 -8.40 -3.14 -2.58
CA ALA A 133 -8.66 -1.77 -2.17
C ALA A 133 -9.09 -0.88 -3.36
N VAL A 134 -8.43 -1.04 -4.51
CA VAL A 134 -8.82 -0.33 -5.74
C VAL A 134 -10.25 -0.70 -6.16
N ARG A 135 -10.59 -1.99 -6.21
CA ARG A 135 -11.95 -2.43 -6.53
C ARG A 135 -12.98 -1.80 -5.59
N TYR A 136 -12.74 -1.89 -4.27
CA TYR A 136 -13.62 -1.29 -3.28
C TYR A 136 -13.84 0.20 -3.54
N LEU A 137 -12.77 0.98 -3.74
CA LEU A 137 -12.87 2.42 -4.00
C LEU A 137 -13.57 2.74 -5.33
N ARG A 138 -13.40 1.91 -6.37
CA ARG A 138 -14.13 2.03 -7.64
C ARG A 138 -15.65 1.81 -7.45
N GLU A 139 -16.01 0.83 -6.64
CA GLU A 139 -17.41 0.55 -6.27
C GLU A 139 -18.03 1.71 -5.48
N GLN A 140 -17.23 2.43 -4.68
CA GLN A 140 -17.61 3.68 -4.02
C GLN A 140 -17.59 4.91 -4.97
N GLY A 141 -17.42 4.72 -6.28
CA GLY A 141 -17.47 5.80 -7.28
C GLY A 141 -16.19 6.60 -7.46
N ASN A 142 -15.09 6.22 -6.82
CA ASN A 142 -13.82 6.94 -6.94
C ASN A 142 -13.09 6.59 -8.25
N GLN A 143 -12.76 7.61 -9.06
CA GLN A 143 -12.09 7.48 -10.35
C GLN A 143 -10.61 7.87 -10.29
N THR A 144 -10.25 8.78 -9.40
CA THR A 144 -8.86 9.18 -9.15
C THR A 144 -8.39 8.55 -7.84
N ILE A 145 -7.46 7.61 -7.91
CA ILE A 145 -6.92 6.89 -6.76
C ILE A 145 -5.42 7.16 -6.66
N VAL A 146 -4.97 7.65 -5.52
CA VAL A 146 -3.56 7.85 -5.20
C VAL A 146 -3.15 6.85 -4.12
N LEU A 147 -1.98 6.24 -4.29
CA LEU A 147 -1.41 5.31 -3.31
C LEU A 147 -0.42 6.06 -2.43
N ILE A 148 -0.62 6.01 -1.10
CA ILE A 148 0.28 6.59 -0.10
C ILE A 148 0.86 5.45 0.72
N GLY A 149 2.17 5.34 0.77
CA GLY A 149 2.85 4.33 1.58
C GLY A 149 3.83 4.94 2.57
N HIS A 150 3.93 4.37 3.76
CA HIS A 150 4.93 4.72 4.76
C HIS A 150 5.95 3.61 4.95
N SER A 151 7.25 3.94 4.96
CA SER A 151 8.34 3.02 5.29
C SER A 151 8.30 1.74 4.42
N LEU A 152 8.16 0.56 5.02
CA LEU A 152 8.00 -0.71 4.28
C LEU A 152 6.75 -0.70 3.40
N GLY A 153 5.65 -0.07 3.84
CA GLY A 153 4.45 0.12 3.01
C GLY A 153 4.73 0.93 1.75
N ALA A 154 5.63 1.92 1.82
CA ALA A 154 6.08 2.66 0.63
C ALA A 154 6.91 1.77 -0.32
N SER A 155 7.74 0.87 0.22
CA SER A 155 8.50 -0.11 -0.59
C SER A 155 7.56 -1.14 -1.25
N MET A 156 6.56 -1.62 -0.52
CA MET A 156 5.52 -2.52 -1.04
C MET A 156 4.69 -1.84 -2.14
N ALA A 157 4.29 -0.58 -1.91
CA ALA A 157 3.58 0.23 -2.90
C ALA A 157 4.43 0.46 -4.17
N ALA A 158 5.70 0.80 -4.03
CA ALA A 158 6.62 0.96 -5.16
C ALA A 158 6.77 -0.34 -5.95
N SER A 159 6.89 -1.49 -5.27
CA SER A 159 6.95 -2.81 -5.90
C SER A 159 5.70 -3.10 -6.73
N TYR A 160 4.51 -2.86 -6.19
CA TYR A 160 3.23 -2.98 -6.90
C TYR A 160 3.17 -2.09 -8.14
N LEU A 161 3.54 -0.83 -8.00
CA LEU A 161 3.53 0.15 -9.09
C LEU A 161 4.57 -0.14 -10.18
N SER A 162 5.68 -0.78 -9.85
CA SER A 162 6.68 -1.18 -10.84
C SER A 162 6.23 -2.27 -11.81
N GLY A 163 5.11 -2.94 -11.51
CA GLY A 163 4.37 -3.87 -12.36
C GLY A 163 3.20 -3.16 -13.08
N ASN A 164 2.03 -3.75 -13.02
CA ASN A 164 0.83 -3.25 -13.70
C ASN A 164 0.02 -2.22 -12.88
N GLY A 165 0.41 -1.94 -11.64
CA GLY A 165 -0.37 -1.09 -10.71
C GLY A 165 -0.59 0.34 -11.19
N GLN A 166 0.26 0.87 -12.08
CA GLN A 166 0.11 2.21 -12.65
C GLN A 166 -1.11 2.38 -13.58
N GLN A 167 -1.73 1.30 -14.02
CA GLN A 167 -2.97 1.38 -14.81
C GLN A 167 -4.15 1.82 -13.95
N GLU A 168 -4.12 1.50 -12.66
CA GLU A 168 -5.21 1.74 -11.71
C GLU A 168 -4.96 2.93 -10.77
N ILE A 169 -3.68 3.29 -10.56
CA ILE A 169 -3.23 4.32 -9.62
C ILE A 169 -2.71 5.53 -10.39
N GLN A 170 -3.20 6.72 -10.06
CA GLN A 170 -2.88 7.95 -10.76
C GLN A 170 -1.73 8.75 -10.14
N GLY A 171 -1.30 8.39 -8.92
CA GLY A 171 -0.17 9.04 -8.25
C GLY A 171 0.33 8.24 -7.07
N PHE A 172 1.55 8.52 -6.66
CA PHE A 172 2.22 7.83 -5.55
C PHE A 172 2.85 8.83 -4.57
N VAL A 173 2.55 8.67 -3.28
CA VAL A 173 3.24 9.37 -2.20
C VAL A 173 4.02 8.34 -1.39
N ALA A 174 5.34 8.45 -1.42
CA ALA A 174 6.26 7.62 -0.67
C ALA A 174 6.79 8.39 0.54
N ILE A 175 6.44 7.99 1.76
CA ILE A 175 6.86 8.61 3.00
C ILE A 175 7.92 7.73 3.67
N GLY A 176 9.11 8.27 3.90
CA GLY A 176 10.21 7.53 4.54
C GLY A 176 10.67 6.31 3.71
N LEU A 177 10.67 6.42 2.39
CA LEU A 177 11.10 5.35 1.48
C LEU A 177 12.60 5.12 1.57
N SER A 178 13.03 3.88 1.75
CA SER A 178 14.45 3.47 1.71
C SER A 178 14.74 2.54 0.53
N VAL A 179 16.01 2.44 0.16
CA VAL A 179 16.47 1.44 -0.81
C VAL A 179 17.13 0.29 -0.06
N THR A 180 16.70 -0.93 -0.31
CA THR A 180 17.30 -2.15 0.26
C THR A 180 17.76 -3.09 -0.83
N ALA A 181 18.82 -3.84 -0.55
CA ALA A 181 19.38 -4.86 -1.43
C ALA A 181 19.00 -6.30 -1.01
N VAL A 182 17.98 -6.47 -0.18
CA VAL A 182 17.54 -7.81 0.27
C VAL A 182 17.15 -8.69 -0.92
N ASN A 183 16.32 -8.16 -1.80
CA ASN A 183 15.99 -8.76 -3.11
C ASN A 183 15.43 -7.67 -4.04
N ASP A 184 15.22 -8.03 -5.32
CA ASP A 184 14.76 -7.07 -6.34
C ASP A 184 13.35 -6.52 -6.07
N LYS A 185 12.42 -7.33 -5.52
CA LYS A 185 11.05 -6.88 -5.19
C LYS A 185 11.05 -5.82 -4.09
N MET A 186 11.98 -5.90 -3.15
CA MET A 186 12.13 -4.95 -2.06
C MET A 186 12.98 -3.73 -2.45
N ASN A 187 13.65 -3.77 -3.61
CA ASN A 187 14.52 -2.70 -4.05
C ASN A 187 13.71 -1.55 -4.68
N SER A 188 13.40 -0.55 -3.87
CA SER A 188 12.60 0.60 -4.30
C SER A 188 13.28 1.45 -5.39
N ALA A 189 14.60 1.42 -5.53
CA ALA A 189 15.28 2.09 -6.64
C ALA A 189 14.96 1.38 -7.97
N LEU A 190 15.01 0.04 -8.01
CA LEU A 190 14.60 -0.73 -9.20
C LEU A 190 13.12 -0.53 -9.53
N ALA A 191 12.27 -0.38 -8.51
CA ALA A 191 10.86 -0.06 -8.70
C ALA A 191 10.68 1.35 -9.31
N LEU A 192 11.34 2.37 -8.75
CA LEU A 192 11.27 3.76 -9.24
C LEU A 192 11.79 3.92 -10.67
N GLU A 193 12.68 3.05 -11.16
CA GLU A 193 13.13 3.05 -12.56
C GLU A 193 12.00 2.70 -13.55
N LYS A 194 10.84 2.23 -13.07
CA LYS A 194 9.69 1.81 -13.87
C LYS A 194 8.42 2.63 -13.60
N ILE A 195 8.46 3.56 -12.64
CA ILE A 195 7.29 4.34 -12.24
C ILE A 195 7.27 5.67 -13.01
N GLU A 196 6.24 5.87 -13.83
CA GLU A 196 6.07 7.04 -14.71
C GLU A 196 4.96 8.00 -14.21
N ILE A 197 4.04 7.52 -13.36
CA ILE A 197 3.00 8.37 -12.74
C ILE A 197 3.64 9.42 -11.82
N PRO A 198 2.93 10.53 -11.49
CA PRO A 198 3.41 11.50 -10.52
C PRO A 198 3.80 10.87 -9.18
N VAL A 199 4.99 11.23 -8.66
CA VAL A 199 5.53 10.72 -7.38
C VAL A 199 5.94 11.88 -6.47
N LEU A 200 5.50 11.84 -5.21
CA LEU A 200 6.06 12.60 -4.10
C LEU A 200 6.88 11.67 -3.21
N ASP A 201 8.19 11.84 -3.20
CA ASP A 201 9.13 11.15 -2.28
C ASP A 201 9.43 12.08 -1.11
N LEU A 202 8.78 11.86 0.03
CA LEU A 202 8.79 12.72 1.20
C LEU A 202 9.50 12.04 2.36
N TYR A 203 10.41 12.75 3.03
CA TYR A 203 11.19 12.22 4.16
C TYR A 203 11.59 13.33 5.14
N GLY A 204 11.92 12.93 6.37
CA GLY A 204 12.40 13.85 7.39
C GLY A 204 13.92 14.05 7.34
N SER A 205 14.41 15.24 7.75
CA SER A 205 15.88 15.49 7.83
C SER A 205 16.56 14.65 8.92
N ARG A 206 15.78 14.08 9.86
CA ARG A 206 16.25 13.16 10.92
C ARG A 206 15.69 11.75 10.73
N ASP A 207 15.35 11.38 9.51
CA ASP A 207 14.83 10.06 9.15
C ASP A 207 15.88 8.96 9.37
N LEU A 208 15.48 7.70 9.26
CA LEU A 208 16.37 6.55 9.39
C LEU A 208 17.55 6.64 8.42
N ALA A 209 18.73 6.15 8.85
CA ALA A 209 19.95 6.19 8.04
C ALA A 209 19.76 5.57 6.64
N GLY A 210 18.96 4.49 6.50
CA GLY A 210 18.65 3.86 5.21
C GLY A 210 17.86 4.77 4.28
N VAL A 211 16.96 5.60 4.81
CA VAL A 211 16.20 6.60 4.04
C VAL A 211 17.13 7.71 3.56
N LEU A 212 17.89 8.32 4.49
CA LEU A 212 18.78 9.44 4.19
C LEU A 212 19.90 9.07 3.22
N SER A 213 20.54 7.92 3.40
CA SER A 213 21.62 7.46 2.51
C SER A 213 21.15 7.12 1.11
N SER A 214 19.88 6.81 0.91
CA SER A 214 19.29 6.42 -0.37
C SER A 214 18.65 7.56 -1.18
N VAL A 215 18.59 8.79 -0.64
CA VAL A 215 17.97 9.97 -1.30
C VAL A 215 18.45 10.16 -2.73
N LYS A 216 19.78 10.14 -2.95
CA LYS A 216 20.39 10.29 -4.28
C LYS A 216 20.03 9.13 -5.22
N ALA A 217 20.02 7.90 -4.71
CA ALA A 217 19.71 6.70 -5.50
C ALA A 217 18.27 6.75 -6.01
N ARG A 218 17.29 7.09 -5.15
CA ARG A 218 15.88 7.24 -5.52
C ARG A 218 15.67 8.30 -6.60
N ARG A 219 16.28 9.48 -6.45
CA ARG A 219 16.22 10.55 -7.46
C ARG A 219 16.83 10.10 -8.80
N THR A 220 17.94 9.36 -8.75
CA THR A 220 18.58 8.85 -9.97
C THR A 220 17.70 7.80 -10.66
N ALA A 221 17.06 6.92 -9.90
CA ALA A 221 16.15 5.92 -10.41
C ALA A 221 14.95 6.55 -11.14
N ALA A 222 14.30 7.54 -10.52
CA ALA A 222 13.19 8.27 -11.15
C ALA A 222 13.59 8.99 -12.44
N ARG A 223 14.81 9.54 -12.50
CA ARG A 223 15.37 10.13 -13.74
C ARG A 223 15.58 9.09 -14.84
N LYS A 224 16.00 7.87 -14.49
CA LYS A 224 16.15 6.78 -15.46
C LYS A 224 14.80 6.34 -16.04
N ALA A 225 13.72 6.39 -15.24
CA ALA A 225 12.35 6.19 -15.72
C ALA A 225 11.87 7.30 -16.66
N GLY A 226 12.58 8.41 -16.76
CA GLY A 226 12.11 9.62 -17.47
C GLY A 226 10.96 10.33 -16.75
N ASN A 227 10.73 10.03 -15.47
CA ASN A 227 9.60 10.60 -14.72
C ASN A 227 9.84 12.08 -14.39
N SER A 228 9.31 12.97 -15.22
CA SER A 228 9.38 14.43 -15.03
C SER A 228 8.49 14.93 -13.88
N ASN A 229 7.56 14.11 -13.38
CA ASN A 229 6.64 14.44 -12.30
C ASN A 229 7.10 13.82 -10.94
N TYR A 230 8.35 13.41 -10.83
CA TYR A 230 8.96 13.00 -9.58
C TYR A 230 9.43 14.22 -8.78
N GLN A 231 8.87 14.39 -7.60
CA GLN A 231 9.26 15.43 -6.65
C GLN A 231 9.82 14.78 -5.39
N GLN A 232 10.99 15.20 -4.94
CA GLN A 232 11.60 14.79 -3.69
C GLN A 232 11.59 15.96 -2.69
N LEU A 233 11.03 15.74 -1.50
CA LEU A 233 10.83 16.77 -0.49
C LEU A 233 11.35 16.31 0.88
N GLU A 234 12.30 17.05 1.42
CA GLU A 234 12.77 16.93 2.79
C GLU A 234 11.97 17.83 3.73
N ILE A 235 11.54 17.30 4.88
CA ILE A 235 10.92 18.09 5.96
C ILE A 235 11.95 18.27 7.07
N GLU A 236 12.39 19.51 7.25
CA GLU A 236 13.38 19.86 8.27
C GLU A 236 12.88 19.54 9.68
N GLY A 237 13.70 18.89 10.49
CA GLY A 237 13.42 18.51 11.87
C GLY A 237 12.54 17.26 12.04
N ALA A 238 11.88 16.75 10.99
CA ALA A 238 11.06 15.55 11.08
C ALA A 238 11.93 14.29 11.22
N ASP A 239 11.46 13.35 12.04
CA ASP A 239 11.98 11.99 12.13
C ASP A 239 11.21 11.03 11.18
N HIS A 240 11.46 9.73 11.28
CA HIS A 240 10.82 8.71 10.45
C HIS A 240 9.30 8.63 10.62
N PHE A 241 8.80 8.99 11.79
CA PHE A 241 7.38 8.91 12.16
C PHE A 241 6.68 10.26 12.17
N PHE A 242 7.41 11.36 11.91
CA PHE A 242 6.88 12.73 11.92
C PHE A 242 6.22 13.11 13.23
N VAL A 243 6.71 12.57 14.36
CA VAL A 243 6.16 12.82 15.70
C VAL A 243 6.14 14.30 16.01
N GLY A 244 4.95 14.85 16.31
CA GLY A 244 4.71 16.29 16.55
C GLY A 244 4.80 17.16 15.30
N MET A 245 4.86 16.56 14.11
CA MET A 245 4.90 17.25 12.82
C MET A 245 3.81 16.75 11.85
N GLU A 246 2.77 16.12 12.39
CA GLU A 246 1.66 15.51 11.64
C GLU A 246 0.97 16.55 10.73
N ASP A 247 0.71 17.75 11.24
CA ASP A 247 0.13 18.85 10.46
C ASP A 247 1.03 19.29 9.30
N SER A 248 2.35 19.26 9.50
CA SER A 248 3.30 19.59 8.43
C SER A 248 3.26 18.55 7.33
N LEU A 249 3.23 17.26 7.70
CA LEU A 249 3.07 16.14 6.78
C LEU A 249 1.76 16.26 5.99
N ASN A 250 0.62 16.40 6.68
CA ASN A 250 -0.71 16.49 6.08
C ASN A 250 -0.78 17.63 5.07
N ARG A 251 -0.32 18.84 5.43
CA ARG A 251 -0.28 19.98 4.51
C ARG A 251 0.56 19.71 3.26
N ARG A 252 1.70 19.02 3.38
CA ARG A 252 2.56 18.73 2.23
C ARG A 252 1.92 17.68 1.31
N VAL A 253 1.36 16.63 1.87
CA VAL A 253 0.64 15.61 1.12
C VAL A 253 -0.58 16.22 0.42
N TYR A 254 -1.44 16.93 1.15
CA TYR A 254 -2.60 17.58 0.57
C TYR A 254 -2.23 18.62 -0.51
N GLY A 255 -1.23 19.46 -0.26
CA GLY A 255 -0.76 20.46 -1.23
C GLY A 255 -0.31 19.82 -2.56
N TRP A 256 0.37 18.68 -2.47
CA TRP A 256 0.77 17.93 -3.65
C TRP A 256 -0.44 17.29 -4.37
N LEU A 257 -1.34 16.65 -3.62
CA LEU A 257 -2.59 16.09 -4.16
C LEU A 257 -3.42 17.14 -4.88
N LYS A 258 -3.59 18.33 -4.25
CA LYS A 258 -4.31 19.46 -4.84
C LYS A 258 -3.68 19.93 -6.14
N THR A 259 -2.35 20.01 -6.20
CA THR A 259 -1.63 20.50 -7.38
C THR A 259 -1.80 19.57 -8.57
N HIS A 260 -1.79 18.25 -8.35
CA HIS A 260 -1.77 17.28 -9.44
C HIS A 260 -3.18 16.78 -9.84
N PHE A 261 -4.14 16.76 -8.93
CA PHE A 261 -5.42 16.06 -9.16
C PHE A 261 -6.67 16.92 -8.93
N VAL A 262 -6.54 18.12 -8.40
CA VAL A 262 -7.69 19.03 -8.25
C VAL A 262 -7.61 20.11 -9.33
N LYS A 263 -8.55 20.06 -10.30
CA LYS A 263 -8.62 21.09 -11.34
C LYS A 263 -8.83 22.47 -10.72
N LYS A 264 -8.03 23.46 -11.10
CA LYS A 264 -8.31 24.86 -10.74
C LYS A 264 -9.67 25.24 -11.34
N PRO A 265 -10.57 25.89 -10.58
CA PRO A 265 -11.74 26.51 -11.18
C PRO A 265 -11.28 27.49 -12.27
N ARG A 266 -11.91 27.40 -13.43
CA ARG A 266 -11.67 28.33 -14.55
C ARG A 266 -12.22 29.69 -14.23
#